data_296171117e635e510bc925b9b2555cf7
#
_entry.id   296171117e635e510bc925b9b2555cf7
#
_cell.length_a   1.000
_cell.length_b   1.000
_cell.length_c   1.000
_cell.angle_alpha   90.00
_cell.angle_beta   90.00
_cell.angle_gamma   90.00
#
_symmetry.space_group_name_H-M   'P 1'
#
loop_
_entity.id
_entity.type
_entity.pdbx_description
1 polymer ?
#
loop_
_entity_poly.entity_id
_entity_poly.type
_entity_poly.pdbx_seq_one_letter_code
_entity_poly.pdbx_strand_id
1 'polypeptide(L)'
;QLGDDFHVEEGTMNLVQALYLNNAEKPFDDVRVRQALCYAIDRQQILDLAFNGYGTLLGSSMYPAFSKYFDDELTNYYTYNTEKAKELLTEAGYPNGFDMTITVPSNYQSHMDTAQVIVEQLKAVGINAAIQPVTWESWVQDTYSNRQFQSTVVGVDASNMTARAMLERFVSTASRDFINYNNADYDALFAQAQACYDDGEQTALYRAMEKNLAENAANVYIQDMADFVAVRDGLEGPSFYPIYVLDLSTIHYTK
;
A
#
# COMPACT_ATOMS: atom_id res chain seq x y z
N GLN A 1 -13.20 20.11 -14.61
CA GLN A 1 -12.22 20.78 -15.49
C GLN A 1 -11.89 22.13 -14.87
N LEU A 2 -10.60 22.38 -14.63
CA LEU A 2 -10.10 23.69 -14.24
C LEU A 2 -10.14 24.61 -15.47
N GLY A 3 -10.48 25.91 -15.28
CA GLY A 3 -10.38 26.90 -16.34
C GLY A 3 -8.93 27.28 -16.64
N ASP A 4 -8.73 28.09 -17.70
CA ASP A 4 -7.39 28.52 -18.17
C ASP A 4 -6.64 29.41 -17.14
N ASP A 5 -7.29 29.79 -16.03
CA ASP A 5 -6.72 30.62 -14.97
C ASP A 5 -5.95 29.82 -13.89
N PHE A 6 -5.72 28.52 -14.10
CA PHE A 6 -5.07 27.64 -13.12
C PHE A 6 -4.02 26.75 -13.79
N HIS A 7 -2.91 26.57 -13.12
CA HIS A 7 -1.97 25.50 -13.39
C HIS A 7 -2.04 24.43 -12.28
N VAL A 8 -1.57 23.22 -12.58
CA VAL A 8 -1.57 22.11 -11.64
C VAL A 8 -0.14 21.77 -11.25
N GLU A 9 0.12 21.72 -9.96
CA GLU A 9 1.36 21.21 -9.40
C GLU A 9 1.15 19.79 -8.93
N GLU A 10 2.13 18.92 -9.19
CA GLU A 10 2.13 17.51 -8.81
C GLU A 10 3.10 17.27 -7.67
N GLY A 11 2.64 16.53 -6.67
CA GLY A 11 3.42 16.01 -5.56
C GLY A 11 3.05 14.57 -5.25
N THR A 12 3.37 14.11 -4.05
CA THR A 12 3.05 12.77 -3.56
C THR A 12 2.23 12.84 -2.27
N MET A 13 1.31 11.91 -2.09
CA MET A 13 0.51 11.82 -0.85
C MET A 13 1.31 11.26 0.32
N ASN A 14 2.47 10.67 0.04
CA ASN A 14 3.34 10.06 1.06
C ASN A 14 2.62 9.00 1.90
N LEU A 15 2.02 8.05 1.20
CA LEU A 15 1.32 6.93 1.78
C LEU A 15 1.55 5.64 0.99
N VAL A 16 1.30 4.51 1.63
CA VAL A 16 1.33 3.19 1.01
C VAL A 16 -0.09 2.76 0.72
N GLN A 17 -0.54 2.87 -0.53
CA GLN A 17 -1.76 2.22 -0.99
C GLN A 17 -1.44 0.75 -1.30
N ALA A 18 -2.24 -0.16 -0.74
CA ALA A 18 -2.09 -1.58 -0.95
C ALA A 18 -3.44 -2.30 -0.91
N LEU A 19 -3.50 -3.49 -1.47
CA LEU A 19 -4.48 -4.49 -1.10
C LEU A 19 -3.94 -5.19 0.16
N TYR A 20 -4.42 -4.77 1.32
CA TYR A 20 -4.07 -5.36 2.60
C TYR A 20 -4.84 -6.66 2.79
N LEU A 21 -4.13 -7.71 3.20
CA LEU A 21 -4.64 -9.07 3.34
C LEU A 21 -4.69 -9.45 4.83
N ASN A 22 -5.79 -10.01 5.30
CA ASN A 22 -5.85 -10.55 6.64
C ASN A 22 -5.09 -11.89 6.68
N ASN A 23 -3.86 -11.87 7.16
CA ASN A 23 -2.96 -13.03 7.13
C ASN A 23 -3.40 -14.18 8.06
N ALA A 24 -4.38 -13.98 8.92
CA ALA A 24 -4.96 -15.04 9.76
C ALA A 24 -6.22 -15.68 9.13
N GLU A 25 -6.79 -15.07 8.10
CA GLU A 25 -8.03 -15.54 7.46
C GLU A 25 -7.73 -16.37 6.21
N LYS A 26 -8.51 -17.46 6.03
CA LYS A 26 -8.43 -18.25 4.78
C LYS A 26 -9.00 -17.47 3.60
N PRO A 27 -8.36 -17.57 2.45
CA PRO A 27 -7.19 -18.40 2.13
C PRO A 27 -5.84 -17.67 2.33
N PHE A 28 -5.82 -16.48 2.91
CA PHE A 28 -4.64 -15.61 3.03
C PHE A 28 -3.69 -16.02 4.17
N ASP A 29 -4.02 -17.02 4.96
CA ASP A 29 -3.12 -17.69 5.90
C ASP A 29 -2.00 -18.49 5.18
N ASP A 30 -2.19 -18.82 3.89
CA ASP A 30 -1.16 -19.43 3.05
C ASP A 30 -0.37 -18.39 2.25
N VAL A 31 0.95 -18.34 2.47
CA VAL A 31 1.84 -17.40 1.76
C VAL A 31 1.79 -17.57 0.24
N ARG A 32 1.57 -18.78 -0.28
CA ARG A 32 1.48 -19.04 -1.73
C ARG A 32 0.28 -18.35 -2.35
N VAL A 33 -0.84 -18.28 -1.62
CA VAL A 33 -2.02 -17.53 -2.07
C VAL A 33 -1.72 -16.04 -2.12
N ARG A 34 -1.06 -15.48 -1.10
CA ARG A 34 -0.69 -14.06 -1.09
C ARG A 34 0.31 -13.72 -2.20
N GLN A 35 1.31 -14.59 -2.42
CA GLN A 35 2.24 -14.44 -3.55
C GLN A 35 1.53 -14.53 -4.91
N ALA A 36 0.54 -15.42 -5.03
CA ALA A 36 -0.28 -15.52 -6.25
C ALA A 36 -1.00 -14.20 -6.55
N LEU A 37 -1.56 -13.54 -5.54
CA LEU A 37 -2.18 -12.21 -5.71
C LEU A 37 -1.16 -11.16 -6.16
N CYS A 38 0.06 -11.18 -5.62
CA CYS A 38 1.13 -10.28 -6.06
C CYS A 38 1.51 -10.47 -7.54
N TYR A 39 1.47 -11.71 -8.05
CA TYR A 39 1.68 -11.99 -9.47
C TYR A 39 0.44 -11.74 -10.34
N ALA A 40 -0.77 -11.86 -9.80
CA ALA A 40 -2.02 -11.71 -10.54
C ALA A 40 -2.43 -10.25 -10.77
N ILE A 41 -1.89 -9.31 -10.00
CA ILE A 41 -2.26 -7.90 -10.03
C ILE A 41 -1.20 -7.10 -10.80
N ASP A 42 -1.60 -6.55 -11.95
CA ASP A 42 -0.82 -5.60 -12.73
C ASP A 42 -0.96 -4.20 -12.12
N ARG A 43 0.03 -3.83 -11.35
CA ARG A 43 0.04 -2.55 -10.63
C ARG A 43 0.20 -1.35 -11.57
N GLN A 44 0.95 -1.51 -12.67
CA GLN A 44 1.06 -0.45 -13.67
C GLN A 44 -0.28 -0.18 -14.35
N GLN A 45 -1.03 -1.23 -14.68
CA GLN A 45 -2.37 -1.07 -15.24
C GLN A 45 -3.33 -0.37 -14.26
N ILE A 46 -3.16 -0.55 -12.94
CA ILE A 46 -3.94 0.22 -11.94
C ILE A 46 -3.63 1.72 -12.07
N LEU A 47 -2.35 2.09 -12.13
CA LEU A 47 -1.95 3.50 -12.32
C LEU A 47 -2.54 4.06 -13.62
N ASP A 48 -2.41 3.32 -14.72
CA ASP A 48 -2.86 3.78 -16.04
C ASP A 48 -4.38 3.97 -16.10
N LEU A 49 -5.16 3.05 -15.53
CA LEU A 49 -6.63 3.07 -15.64
C LEU A 49 -7.31 3.95 -14.58
N ALA A 50 -6.82 3.95 -13.35
CA ALA A 50 -7.45 4.65 -12.24
C ALA A 50 -6.81 6.01 -11.93
N PHE A 51 -5.53 6.21 -12.32
CA PHE A 51 -4.76 7.40 -11.96
C PHE A 51 -4.13 8.12 -13.16
N ASN A 52 -4.51 7.80 -14.39
CA ASN A 52 -3.96 8.38 -15.62
C ASN A 52 -2.43 8.27 -15.74
N GLY A 53 -1.86 7.21 -15.18
CA GLY A 53 -0.43 6.95 -15.15
C GLY A 53 0.36 7.65 -14.02
N TYR A 54 -0.30 8.44 -13.18
CA TYR A 54 0.33 9.14 -12.06
C TYR A 54 0.41 8.24 -10.81
N GLY A 55 1.48 8.42 -10.04
CA GLY A 55 1.78 7.67 -8.83
C GLY A 55 3.13 6.95 -8.92
N THR A 56 3.63 6.49 -7.80
CA THR A 56 4.89 5.76 -7.71
C THR A 56 4.65 4.34 -7.22
N LEU A 57 5.01 3.34 -8.01
CA LEU A 57 4.86 1.93 -7.63
C LEU A 57 5.70 1.60 -6.39
N LEU A 58 5.13 0.80 -5.50
CA LEU A 58 5.78 0.37 -4.26
C LEU A 58 5.92 -1.15 -4.22
N GLY A 59 6.99 -1.63 -3.56
CA GLY A 59 7.24 -3.05 -3.34
C GLY A 59 7.16 -3.47 -1.88
N SER A 60 7.06 -2.51 -0.96
CA SER A 60 7.01 -2.75 0.48
C SER A 60 6.20 -1.66 1.20
N SER A 61 6.23 -1.68 2.52
CA SER A 61 5.55 -0.69 3.37
C SER A 61 6.36 0.58 3.59
N MET A 62 6.99 1.08 2.52
CA MET A 62 7.78 2.30 2.53
C MET A 62 7.60 3.05 1.21
N TYR A 63 7.76 4.38 1.20
CA TYR A 63 7.65 5.24 0.03
C TYR A 63 8.88 6.14 -0.13
N PRO A 64 9.13 6.74 -1.32
CA PRO A 64 10.39 7.42 -1.67
C PRO A 64 10.79 8.57 -0.75
N ALA A 65 9.84 9.25 -0.06
CA ALA A 65 10.19 10.30 0.90
C ALA A 65 11.07 9.79 2.06
N PHE A 66 11.04 8.48 2.35
CA PHE A 66 11.98 7.80 3.24
C PHE A 66 13.27 7.37 2.52
N SER A 67 13.89 8.24 1.75
CA SER A 67 15.00 7.95 0.83
C SER A 67 16.13 7.09 1.41
N LYS A 68 16.38 7.19 2.71
CA LYS A 68 17.38 6.41 3.43
C LYS A 68 17.02 4.93 3.56
N TYR A 69 15.73 4.63 3.70
CA TYR A 69 15.20 3.30 4.00
C TYR A 69 14.54 2.65 2.80
N PHE A 70 13.89 3.45 1.94
CA PHE A 70 13.19 2.98 0.76
C PHE A 70 14.11 2.13 -0.12
N ASP A 71 13.66 0.92 -0.45
CA ASP A 71 14.36 -0.02 -1.30
C ASP A 71 13.58 -0.18 -2.62
N ASP A 72 14.07 0.48 -3.67
CA ASP A 72 13.45 0.49 -5.00
C ASP A 72 13.56 -0.87 -5.72
N GLU A 73 14.52 -1.73 -5.35
CA GLU A 73 14.64 -3.09 -5.90
C GLU A 73 13.41 -3.93 -5.58
N LEU A 74 12.76 -3.68 -4.42
CA LEU A 74 11.55 -4.38 -4.03
C LEU A 74 10.34 -4.04 -4.91
N THR A 75 10.36 -2.89 -5.59
CA THR A 75 9.27 -2.48 -6.49
C THR A 75 9.02 -3.53 -7.58
N ASN A 76 10.05 -4.19 -8.05
CA ASN A 76 9.96 -5.21 -9.09
C ASN A 76 10.13 -6.65 -8.57
N TYR A 77 10.01 -6.86 -7.25
CA TYR A 77 10.13 -8.19 -6.66
C TYR A 77 9.08 -9.17 -7.22
N TYR A 78 7.84 -8.70 -7.39
CA TYR A 78 6.78 -9.41 -8.11
C TYR A 78 6.49 -8.68 -9.41
N THR A 79 6.61 -9.38 -10.54
CA THR A 79 6.20 -8.88 -11.86
C THR A 79 4.90 -9.58 -12.28
N TYR A 80 3.99 -8.86 -12.92
CA TYR A 80 2.71 -9.41 -13.38
C TYR A 80 2.90 -10.69 -14.20
N ASN A 81 2.29 -11.78 -13.73
CA ASN A 81 2.40 -13.11 -14.36
C ASN A 81 1.25 -14.02 -13.91
N THR A 82 0.19 -14.06 -14.72
CA THR A 82 -1.02 -14.84 -14.39
C THR A 82 -0.77 -16.35 -14.38
N GLU A 83 0.17 -16.85 -15.18
CA GLU A 83 0.49 -18.29 -15.19
C GLU A 83 1.19 -18.67 -13.87
N LYS A 84 2.14 -17.85 -13.40
CA LYS A 84 2.78 -18.09 -12.10
C LYS A 84 1.78 -18.00 -10.95
N ALA A 85 0.83 -17.06 -11.01
CA ALA A 85 -0.24 -16.97 -10.05
C ALA A 85 -1.10 -18.24 -9.98
N LYS A 86 -1.51 -18.78 -11.15
CA LYS A 86 -2.27 -20.02 -11.23
C LYS A 86 -1.51 -21.24 -10.71
N GLU A 87 -0.20 -21.33 -10.98
CA GLU A 87 0.67 -22.37 -10.42
C GLU A 87 0.61 -22.35 -8.88
N LEU A 88 0.86 -21.18 -8.27
CA LEU A 88 0.86 -21.01 -6.83
C LEU A 88 -0.52 -21.29 -6.22
N LEU A 89 -1.61 -20.86 -6.86
CA LEU A 89 -2.97 -21.16 -6.43
C LEU A 89 -3.24 -22.68 -6.45
N THR A 90 -2.79 -23.35 -7.50
CA THR A 90 -2.93 -24.82 -7.62
C THR A 90 -2.16 -25.55 -6.52
N GLU A 91 -0.91 -25.13 -6.26
CA GLU A 91 -0.08 -25.67 -5.17
C GLU A 91 -0.68 -25.42 -3.78
N ALA A 92 -1.41 -24.31 -3.63
CA ALA A 92 -2.12 -23.95 -2.39
C ALA A 92 -3.48 -24.67 -2.25
N GLY A 93 -3.92 -25.44 -3.27
CA GLY A 93 -5.18 -26.17 -3.24
C GLY A 93 -6.37 -25.43 -3.86
N TYR A 94 -6.14 -24.34 -4.59
CA TYR A 94 -7.15 -23.53 -5.25
C TYR A 94 -7.00 -23.51 -6.79
N PRO A 95 -7.01 -24.67 -7.47
CA PRO A 95 -6.75 -24.75 -8.93
C PRO A 95 -7.80 -24.02 -9.78
N ASN A 96 -8.98 -23.75 -9.22
CA ASN A 96 -10.07 -23.05 -9.88
C ASN A 96 -10.31 -21.65 -9.28
N GLY A 97 -9.38 -21.15 -8.46
CA GLY A 97 -9.56 -19.92 -7.71
C GLY A 97 -10.51 -20.05 -6.51
N PHE A 98 -11.02 -18.94 -6.02
CA PHE A 98 -11.89 -18.84 -4.85
C PHE A 98 -12.68 -17.52 -4.86
N ASP A 99 -13.69 -17.43 -4.01
CA ASP A 99 -14.43 -16.19 -3.76
C ASP A 99 -13.78 -15.39 -2.63
N MET A 100 -13.65 -14.06 -2.79
CA MET A 100 -13.14 -13.17 -1.75
C MET A 100 -13.89 -11.84 -1.70
N THR A 101 -13.76 -11.15 -0.58
CA THR A 101 -14.32 -9.82 -0.37
C THR A 101 -13.19 -8.79 -0.19
N ILE A 102 -13.33 -7.66 -0.88
CA ILE A 102 -12.47 -6.48 -0.71
C ILE A 102 -13.30 -5.39 -0.01
N THR A 103 -13.06 -5.17 1.27
CA THR A 103 -13.68 -4.08 2.02
C THR A 103 -13.01 -2.75 1.66
N VAL A 104 -13.81 -1.73 1.31
CA VAL A 104 -13.26 -0.44 0.88
C VAL A 104 -14.02 0.71 1.55
N PRO A 105 -13.33 1.67 2.18
CA PRO A 105 -13.99 2.87 2.70
C PRO A 105 -14.51 3.73 1.54
N SER A 106 -15.84 3.87 1.45
CA SER A 106 -16.55 4.41 0.29
C SER A 106 -16.38 5.91 0.06
N ASN A 107 -15.85 6.63 1.05
CA ASN A 107 -15.54 8.07 0.96
C ASN A 107 -14.22 8.37 0.23
N TYR A 108 -13.44 7.35 -0.14
CA TYR A 108 -12.18 7.48 -0.88
C TYR A 108 -12.33 6.86 -2.28
N GLN A 109 -12.67 7.70 -3.26
CA GLN A 109 -12.90 7.24 -4.64
C GLN A 109 -11.67 6.55 -5.22
N SER A 110 -10.47 7.04 -4.95
CA SER A 110 -9.21 6.44 -5.40
C SER A 110 -9.03 4.98 -4.96
N HIS A 111 -9.48 4.64 -3.76
CA HIS A 111 -9.44 3.25 -3.27
C HIS A 111 -10.53 2.38 -3.92
N MET A 112 -11.70 2.96 -4.18
CA MET A 112 -12.77 2.29 -4.92
C MET A 112 -12.34 1.97 -6.36
N ASP A 113 -11.75 2.93 -7.07
CA ASP A 113 -11.28 2.75 -8.45
C ASP A 113 -10.15 1.69 -8.51
N THR A 114 -9.20 1.73 -7.59
CA THR A 114 -8.17 0.69 -7.44
C THR A 114 -8.80 -0.69 -7.26
N ALA A 115 -9.76 -0.82 -6.35
CA ALA A 115 -10.41 -2.10 -6.08
C ALA A 115 -11.19 -2.62 -7.31
N GLN A 116 -11.81 -1.76 -8.12
CA GLN A 116 -12.50 -2.15 -9.35
C GLN A 116 -11.52 -2.76 -10.36
N VAL A 117 -10.35 -2.16 -10.55
CA VAL A 117 -9.32 -2.72 -11.45
C VAL A 117 -8.83 -4.07 -10.93
N ILE A 118 -8.56 -4.18 -9.63
CA ILE A 118 -8.14 -5.45 -9.00
C ILE A 118 -9.17 -6.56 -9.22
N VAL A 119 -10.47 -6.29 -9.02
CA VAL A 119 -11.55 -7.26 -9.24
C VAL A 119 -11.53 -7.81 -10.66
N GLU A 120 -11.34 -6.95 -11.67
CA GLU A 120 -11.28 -7.39 -13.06
C GLU A 120 -10.03 -8.22 -13.35
N GLN A 121 -8.87 -7.84 -12.81
CA GLN A 121 -7.62 -8.59 -13.01
C GLN A 121 -7.66 -9.98 -12.37
N LEU A 122 -8.23 -10.10 -11.17
CA LEU A 122 -8.29 -11.37 -10.45
C LEU A 122 -9.13 -12.44 -11.15
N LYS A 123 -10.08 -12.05 -12.01
CA LYS A 123 -10.85 -12.99 -12.84
C LYS A 123 -9.94 -13.84 -13.75
N ALA A 124 -8.81 -13.30 -14.21
CA ALA A 124 -7.88 -14.00 -15.08
C ALA A 124 -7.24 -15.23 -14.41
N VAL A 125 -7.24 -15.30 -13.08
CA VAL A 125 -6.70 -16.40 -12.30
C VAL A 125 -7.80 -17.18 -11.55
N GLY A 126 -9.07 -16.96 -11.90
CA GLY A 126 -10.21 -17.69 -11.34
C GLY A 126 -10.69 -17.15 -9.98
N ILE A 127 -10.14 -16.05 -9.50
CA ILE A 127 -10.59 -15.44 -8.23
C ILE A 127 -11.77 -14.51 -8.51
N ASN A 128 -12.89 -14.76 -7.82
CA ASN A 128 -14.09 -13.94 -7.88
C ASN A 128 -14.13 -13.00 -6.67
N ALA A 129 -13.63 -11.78 -6.86
CA ALA A 129 -13.60 -10.77 -5.80
C ALA A 129 -14.85 -9.88 -5.84
N ALA A 130 -15.45 -9.62 -4.69
CA ALA A 130 -16.56 -8.69 -4.52
C ALA A 130 -16.15 -7.48 -3.68
N ILE A 131 -16.43 -6.27 -4.17
CA ILE A 131 -16.19 -5.04 -3.38
C ILE A 131 -17.32 -4.87 -2.38
N GLN A 132 -16.95 -4.67 -1.11
CA GLN A 132 -17.84 -4.30 -0.02
C GLN A 132 -17.55 -2.86 0.41
N PRO A 133 -18.31 -1.86 -0.10
CA PRO A 133 -18.15 -0.50 0.35
C PRO A 133 -18.69 -0.34 1.77
N VAL A 134 -17.94 0.36 2.62
CA VAL A 134 -18.32 0.64 4.02
C VAL A 134 -18.10 2.11 4.32
N THR A 135 -18.71 2.64 5.39
CA THR A 135 -18.38 3.98 5.88
C THR A 135 -17.00 4.00 6.51
N TRP A 136 -16.38 5.18 6.64
CA TRP A 136 -15.08 5.31 7.30
C TRP A 136 -15.13 4.84 8.75
N GLU A 137 -16.20 5.17 9.49
CA GLU A 137 -16.38 4.76 10.87
C GLU A 137 -16.45 3.23 11.00
N SER A 138 -17.21 2.57 10.12
CA SER A 138 -17.30 1.11 10.09
C SER A 138 -15.95 0.49 9.71
N TRP A 139 -15.22 1.08 8.74
CA TRP A 139 -13.89 0.62 8.39
C TRP A 139 -12.93 0.68 9.58
N VAL A 140 -12.89 1.81 10.29
CA VAL A 140 -12.03 1.98 11.48
C VAL A 140 -12.40 1.01 12.59
N GLN A 141 -13.69 0.81 12.84
CA GLN A 141 -14.16 -0.05 13.93
C GLN A 141 -14.02 -1.54 13.57
N ASP A 142 -14.56 -1.97 12.43
CA ASP A 142 -14.70 -3.37 12.10
C ASP A 142 -13.45 -3.92 11.40
N THR A 143 -12.92 -3.20 10.40
CA THR A 143 -11.77 -3.65 9.62
C THR A 143 -10.47 -3.42 10.39
N TYR A 144 -10.22 -2.18 10.83
CA TYR A 144 -8.92 -1.83 11.44
C TYR A 144 -8.81 -2.32 12.89
N SER A 145 -9.81 -2.00 13.74
CA SER A 145 -9.73 -2.30 15.18
C SER A 145 -10.11 -3.73 15.50
N ASN A 146 -11.23 -4.23 14.93
CA ASN A 146 -11.73 -5.57 15.19
C ASN A 146 -11.17 -6.63 14.24
N ARG A 147 -10.46 -6.23 13.17
CA ARG A 147 -9.83 -7.12 12.17
C ARG A 147 -10.82 -8.05 11.47
N GLN A 148 -12.08 -7.61 11.30
CA GLN A 148 -13.17 -8.36 10.69
C GLN A 148 -13.23 -8.08 9.19
N PHE A 149 -12.28 -8.63 8.43
CA PHE A 149 -12.20 -8.48 6.99
C PHE A 149 -11.36 -9.62 6.38
N GLN A 150 -11.53 -9.87 5.09
CA GLN A 150 -10.63 -10.75 4.33
C GLN A 150 -9.50 -9.94 3.68
N SER A 151 -9.87 -8.91 2.92
CA SER A 151 -8.93 -7.97 2.32
C SER A 151 -9.53 -6.56 2.30
N THR A 152 -8.66 -5.54 2.17
CA THR A 152 -9.10 -4.15 2.08
C THR A 152 -8.14 -3.33 1.23
N VAL A 153 -8.66 -2.37 0.45
CA VAL A 153 -7.85 -1.37 -0.23
C VAL A 153 -7.93 -0.06 0.54
N VAL A 154 -6.78 0.41 0.99
CA VAL A 154 -6.64 1.67 1.73
C VAL A 154 -5.22 2.20 1.59
N GLY A 155 -5.00 3.49 1.91
CA GLY A 155 -3.68 4.09 2.06
C GLY A 155 -3.28 4.17 3.53
N VAL A 156 -2.04 3.86 3.84
CA VAL A 156 -1.46 3.96 5.18
C VAL A 156 -0.24 4.85 5.15
N ASP A 157 -0.21 5.84 6.01
CA ASP A 157 0.87 6.82 6.15
C ASP A 157 1.64 6.68 7.47
N ALA A 158 2.74 7.42 7.58
CA ALA A 158 3.50 7.59 8.80
C ALA A 158 3.18 8.96 9.41
N SER A 159 2.27 9.01 10.37
CA SER A 159 1.85 10.26 11.02
C SER A 159 2.99 11.04 11.71
N ASN A 160 4.12 10.42 11.98
CA ASN A 160 5.29 11.04 12.62
C ASN A 160 6.60 10.92 11.81
N MET A 161 6.51 10.60 10.52
CA MET A 161 7.64 10.54 9.58
C MET A 161 8.86 9.73 10.06
N THR A 162 8.62 8.61 10.72
CA THR A 162 9.71 7.67 11.06
C THR A 162 9.52 6.34 10.36
N ALA A 163 10.62 5.74 9.87
CA ALA A 163 10.59 4.38 9.33
C ALA A 163 10.02 3.39 10.34
N ARG A 164 10.35 3.57 11.61
CA ARG A 164 9.77 2.79 12.70
C ARG A 164 8.24 2.81 12.67
N ALA A 165 7.59 3.98 12.50
CA ALA A 165 6.14 4.09 12.51
C ALA A 165 5.47 3.33 11.36
N MET A 166 6.16 3.23 10.21
CA MET A 166 5.69 2.42 9.08
C MET A 166 5.83 0.92 9.35
N LEU A 167 6.90 0.49 10.00
CA LEU A 167 7.28 -0.91 10.14
C LEU A 167 6.79 -1.56 11.43
N GLU A 168 6.69 -0.82 12.56
CA GLU A 168 6.23 -1.39 13.84
C GLU A 168 4.81 -1.96 13.79
N ARG A 169 3.99 -1.50 12.84
CA ARG A 169 2.61 -1.97 12.67
C ARG A 169 2.47 -3.40 12.16
N PHE A 170 3.56 -4.03 11.70
CA PHE A 170 3.57 -5.42 11.24
C PHE A 170 4.24 -6.37 12.25
N VAL A 171 4.63 -5.86 13.40
CA VAL A 171 5.11 -6.70 14.51
C VAL A 171 3.92 -7.46 15.09
N SER A 172 4.05 -8.78 15.25
CA SER A 172 2.94 -9.68 15.63
C SER A 172 2.22 -9.30 16.93
N THR A 173 2.91 -8.59 17.84
CA THR A 173 2.37 -8.10 19.12
C THR A 173 1.87 -6.66 19.06
N ALA A 174 2.00 -5.98 17.92
CA ALA A 174 1.58 -4.59 17.80
C ALA A 174 0.05 -4.47 17.72
N SER A 175 -0.52 -3.56 18.49
CA SER A 175 -1.96 -3.29 18.44
C SER A 175 -2.41 -2.73 17.08
N ARG A 176 -1.47 -2.15 16.32
CA ARG A 176 -1.70 -1.60 14.97
C ARG A 176 -1.52 -2.62 13.84
N ASP A 177 -1.16 -3.87 14.15
CA ASP A 177 -1.11 -4.95 13.17
C ASP A 177 -2.52 -5.42 12.83
N PHE A 178 -3.22 -4.64 12.03
CA PHE A 178 -4.60 -4.96 11.65
C PHE A 178 -4.70 -6.09 10.64
N ILE A 179 -3.60 -6.43 9.95
CA ILE A 179 -3.54 -7.52 8.97
C ILE A 179 -3.19 -8.88 9.58
N ASN A 180 -2.99 -8.96 10.91
CA ASN A 180 -2.57 -10.18 11.60
C ASN A 180 -1.29 -10.81 11.01
N TYR A 181 -0.31 -9.98 10.63
CA TYR A 181 0.97 -10.49 10.15
C TYR A 181 1.76 -11.10 11.31
N ASN A 182 2.08 -12.38 11.21
CA ASN A 182 2.78 -13.12 12.27
C ASN A 182 4.02 -13.80 11.68
N ASN A 183 5.18 -13.16 11.86
CA ASN A 183 6.45 -13.64 11.35
C ASN A 183 7.56 -13.42 12.39
N ALA A 184 8.09 -14.52 12.91
CA ALA A 184 9.09 -14.45 13.99
C ALA A 184 10.41 -13.79 13.56
N ASP A 185 10.81 -13.93 12.30
CA ASP A 185 12.01 -13.28 11.76
C ASP A 185 11.81 -11.76 11.68
N TYR A 186 10.60 -11.32 11.28
CA TYR A 186 10.25 -9.91 11.28
C TYR A 186 10.28 -9.30 12.69
N ASP A 187 9.69 -9.99 13.66
CA ASP A 187 9.70 -9.56 15.07
C ASP A 187 11.13 -9.46 15.62
N ALA A 188 11.98 -10.42 15.26
CA ALA A 188 13.39 -10.40 15.64
C ALA A 188 14.17 -9.23 15.01
N LEU A 189 13.94 -8.94 13.72
CA LEU A 189 14.54 -7.79 13.05
C LEU A 189 14.11 -6.47 13.70
N PHE A 190 12.83 -6.33 14.03
CA PHE A 190 12.33 -5.15 14.73
C PHE A 190 12.96 -4.97 16.11
N ALA A 191 13.05 -6.05 16.91
CA ALA A 191 13.68 -6.00 18.22
C ALA A 191 15.17 -5.60 18.13
N GLN A 192 15.90 -6.09 17.12
CA GLN A 192 17.28 -5.70 16.86
C GLN A 192 17.36 -4.22 16.46
N ALA A 193 16.49 -3.76 15.57
CA ALA A 193 16.47 -2.36 15.11
C ALA A 193 16.18 -1.38 16.28
N GLN A 194 15.35 -1.78 17.24
CA GLN A 194 15.09 -0.98 18.44
C GLN A 194 16.28 -0.90 19.40
N ALA A 195 17.09 -1.94 19.47
CA ALA A 195 18.27 -2.01 20.33
C ALA A 195 19.53 -1.43 19.66
N CYS A 196 19.48 -1.18 18.35
CA CYS A 196 20.62 -0.71 17.58
C CYS A 196 20.76 0.81 17.66
N TYR A 197 21.96 1.30 18.01
CA TYR A 197 22.29 2.72 18.05
C TYR A 197 23.16 3.16 16.86
N ASP A 198 23.72 2.22 16.11
CA ASP A 198 24.43 2.54 14.87
C ASP A 198 23.42 2.80 13.75
N ASP A 199 23.56 3.95 13.14
CA ASP A 199 22.60 4.42 12.12
C ASP A 199 22.64 3.58 10.83
N GLY A 200 23.82 3.09 10.45
CA GLY A 200 23.99 2.23 9.28
C GLY A 200 23.40 0.84 9.50
N GLU A 201 23.67 0.23 10.65
CA GLU A 201 23.12 -1.07 11.03
C GLU A 201 21.59 -1.00 11.19
N GLN A 202 21.07 0.06 11.81
CA GLN A 202 19.62 0.25 11.96
C GLN A 202 18.95 0.41 10.60
N THR A 203 19.57 1.12 9.66
CA THR A 203 19.08 1.26 8.28
C THR A 203 19.00 -0.10 7.58
N ALA A 204 20.06 -0.92 7.72
CA ALA A 204 20.09 -2.27 7.15
C ALA A 204 18.99 -3.17 7.73
N LEU A 205 18.72 -3.07 9.04
CA LEU A 205 17.65 -3.81 9.70
C LEU A 205 16.26 -3.40 9.19
N TYR A 206 15.99 -2.09 9.01
CA TYR A 206 14.71 -1.64 8.45
C TYR A 206 14.54 -2.09 7.00
N ARG A 207 15.58 -2.05 6.17
CA ARG A 207 15.52 -2.60 4.80
C ARG A 207 15.30 -4.12 4.80
N ALA A 208 15.90 -4.85 5.74
CA ALA A 208 15.64 -6.28 5.90
C ALA A 208 14.18 -6.57 6.29
N MET A 209 13.56 -5.69 7.09
CA MET A 209 12.13 -5.79 7.41
C MET A 209 11.24 -5.54 6.19
N GLU A 210 11.55 -4.54 5.37
CA GLU A 210 10.84 -4.30 4.11
C GLU A 210 10.93 -5.51 3.17
N LYS A 211 12.14 -6.07 3.03
CA LYS A 211 12.36 -7.28 2.24
C LYS A 211 11.56 -8.47 2.78
N ASN A 212 11.50 -8.65 4.10
CA ASN A 212 10.70 -9.70 4.71
C ASN A 212 9.20 -9.55 4.38
N LEU A 213 8.65 -8.32 4.43
CA LEU A 213 7.26 -8.06 4.04
C LEU A 213 7.00 -8.38 2.57
N ALA A 214 7.93 -8.05 1.68
CA ALA A 214 7.82 -8.35 0.26
C ALA A 214 7.92 -9.86 0.00
N GLU A 215 8.96 -10.54 0.50
CA GLU A 215 9.19 -11.98 0.28
C GLU A 215 8.02 -12.84 0.76
N ASN A 216 7.42 -12.46 1.90
CA ASN A 216 6.27 -13.15 2.48
C ASN A 216 4.93 -12.65 1.95
N ALA A 217 4.96 -11.74 0.97
CA ALA A 217 3.73 -11.15 0.40
C ALA A 217 2.72 -10.75 1.50
N ALA A 218 3.18 -10.02 2.51
CA ALA A 218 2.32 -9.62 3.62
C ALA A 218 1.07 -8.88 3.12
N ASN A 219 1.23 -8.11 2.03
CA ASN A 219 0.18 -7.42 1.28
C ASN A 219 0.56 -7.35 -0.20
N VAL A 220 -0.40 -6.97 -1.06
CA VAL A 220 -0.07 -6.52 -2.42
C VAL A 220 0.14 -5.01 -2.37
N TYR A 221 1.39 -4.57 -2.26
CA TYR A 221 1.75 -3.16 -2.28
C TYR A 221 1.55 -2.59 -3.69
N ILE A 222 0.93 -1.43 -3.80
CA ILE A 222 0.54 -0.85 -5.10
C ILE A 222 1.34 0.40 -5.38
N GLN A 223 1.06 1.49 -4.65
CA GLN A 223 1.67 2.79 -4.97
C GLN A 223 1.70 3.76 -3.78
N ASP A 224 2.55 4.77 -3.89
CA ASP A 224 2.36 6.10 -3.30
C ASP A 224 1.60 6.94 -4.33
N MET A 225 0.40 7.39 -3.96
CA MET A 225 -0.47 8.13 -4.87
C MET A 225 0.08 9.53 -5.13
N ALA A 226 -0.10 10.02 -6.36
CA ALA A 226 0.16 11.41 -6.66
C ALA A 226 -0.85 12.33 -5.95
N ASP A 227 -0.38 13.49 -5.52
CA ASP A 227 -1.19 14.59 -5.00
C ASP A 227 -1.18 15.75 -5.98
N PHE A 228 -2.31 16.40 -6.17
CA PHE A 228 -2.45 17.48 -7.13
C PHE A 228 -3.01 18.73 -6.47
N VAL A 229 -2.29 19.84 -6.63
CA VAL A 229 -2.74 21.15 -6.17
C VAL A 229 -2.99 22.06 -7.37
N ALA A 230 -4.23 22.53 -7.50
CA ALA A 230 -4.56 23.55 -8.49
C ALA A 230 -4.22 24.93 -7.93
N VAL A 231 -3.28 25.61 -8.58
CA VAL A 231 -2.81 26.92 -8.20
C VAL A 231 -3.32 27.95 -9.21
N ARG A 232 -3.92 29.03 -8.71
CA ARG A 232 -4.39 30.11 -9.58
C ARG A 232 -3.19 30.82 -10.22
N ASP A 233 -3.29 31.15 -11.50
CA ASP A 233 -2.25 31.91 -12.20
C ASP A 233 -1.99 33.24 -11.50
N GLY A 234 -0.70 33.59 -11.41
CA GLY A 234 -0.24 34.72 -10.61
C GLY A 234 0.02 34.42 -9.14
N LEU A 235 -0.16 33.15 -8.71
CA LEU A 235 0.30 32.65 -7.41
C LEU A 235 1.40 31.60 -7.63
N GLU A 236 2.37 31.58 -6.72
CA GLU A 236 3.44 30.60 -6.63
C GLU A 236 3.68 30.21 -5.18
N GLY A 237 4.38 29.09 -4.95
CA GLY A 237 4.93 28.71 -3.66
C GLY A 237 4.20 27.63 -2.86
N PRO A 238 3.17 26.90 -3.38
CA PRO A 238 2.72 25.72 -2.64
C PRO A 238 3.89 24.73 -2.52
N SER A 239 3.98 24.08 -1.36
CA SER A 239 5.03 23.11 -1.08
C SER A 239 4.43 21.81 -0.63
N PHE A 240 4.86 20.70 -1.24
CA PHE A 240 4.51 19.36 -0.81
C PHE A 240 5.46 18.90 0.30
N TYR A 241 4.90 18.40 1.38
CA TYR A 241 5.67 17.88 2.50
C TYR A 241 5.51 16.37 2.60
N PRO A 242 6.52 15.66 3.15
CA PRO A 242 6.42 14.19 3.32
C PRO A 242 5.41 13.75 4.40
N ILE A 243 4.58 14.64 4.89
CA ILE A 243 3.43 14.40 5.75
C ILE A 243 2.22 15.15 5.17
N TYR A 244 1.02 14.69 5.49
CA TYR A 244 -0.23 15.31 5.01
C TYR A 244 -0.44 16.70 5.66
N VAL A 245 0.29 17.68 5.14
CA VAL A 245 0.24 19.10 5.59
C VAL A 245 0.22 20.01 4.37
N LEU A 246 -0.73 20.92 4.34
CA LEU A 246 -0.76 22.02 3.39
C LEU A 246 -0.22 23.28 4.07
N ASP A 247 0.97 23.71 3.67
CA ASP A 247 1.57 24.96 4.14
C ASP A 247 1.21 26.11 3.17
N LEU A 248 0.41 27.04 3.65
CA LEU A 248 -0.01 28.22 2.89
C LEU A 248 0.91 29.43 3.10
N SER A 249 1.88 29.34 4.04
CA SER A 249 2.75 30.48 4.39
C SER A 249 3.75 30.85 3.29
N THR A 250 4.03 29.93 2.39
CA THR A 250 4.94 30.12 1.26
C THR A 250 4.26 30.66 -0.01
N ILE A 251 2.93 30.67 -0.04
CA ILE A 251 2.18 31.16 -1.21
C ILE A 251 2.29 32.68 -1.33
N HIS A 252 2.64 33.16 -2.49
CA HIS A 252 2.79 34.58 -2.80
C HIS A 252 2.39 34.89 -4.24
N TYR A 253 2.10 36.18 -4.50
CA TYR A 253 1.83 36.63 -5.86
C TYR A 253 3.12 36.70 -6.69
N THR A 254 3.08 36.22 -7.92
CA THR A 254 4.12 36.48 -8.92
C THR A 254 4.13 37.96 -9.25
N LYS A 255 5.32 38.54 -9.44
CA LYS A 255 5.48 39.95 -9.80
C LYS A 255 5.14 40.21 -11.27
#